data_766fb0942081abc5eec67a055a44aabf
#
_entry.id   766fb0942081abc5eec67a055a44aabf
#
_cell.length_a   1.000
_cell.length_b   1.000
_cell.length_c   1.000
_cell.angle_alpha   90.00
_cell.angle_beta   90.00
_cell.angle_gamma   90.00
#
_symmetry.space_group_name_H-M   'P 1'
#
loop_
_entity.id
_entity.type
_entity.pdbx_description
1 polymer ?
#
loop_
_entity_poly.entity_id
_entity_poly.type
_entity_poly.pdbx_seq_one_letter_code
_entity_poly.pdbx_strand_id
1 'polypeptide(L)'
;MRKILIISGGISKERAISLDTGRQVAKELKKNDYLVKITEPNFQLFDVIKKFKPNKIFNALHGQFGEDGYIQTILESFKIPYTHSGVISSSVAMDKVLSKKIFIKNKILTPKFLTFSFGKDEKNIVRTIEKKLKFPVVIKPI
;
A
#
# COMPACT_ATOMS: atom_id res chain seq x y z
N MET A 1 29.00 -3.32 5.20
CA MET A 1 27.99 -2.40 4.66
C MET A 1 26.65 -3.11 4.56
N ARG A 2 25.57 -2.56 5.14
CA ARG A 2 24.23 -3.18 5.08
C ARG A 2 23.59 -2.93 3.72
N LYS A 3 23.00 -3.97 3.15
CA LYS A 3 22.38 -3.96 1.81
C LYS A 3 20.88 -3.70 1.93
N ILE A 4 20.39 -2.69 1.25
CA ILE A 4 18.96 -2.38 1.17
C ILE A 4 18.52 -2.50 -0.29
N LEU A 5 17.50 -3.33 -0.53
CA LEU A 5 16.82 -3.38 -1.81
C LEU A 5 15.59 -2.48 -1.74
N ILE A 6 15.45 -1.57 -2.70
CA ILE A 6 14.26 -0.73 -2.84
C ILE A 6 13.44 -1.29 -4.00
N ILE A 7 12.17 -1.57 -3.76
CA ILE A 7 11.22 -1.96 -4.79
C ILE A 7 10.36 -0.75 -5.09
N SER A 8 10.38 -0.24 -6.33
CA SER A 8 9.62 0.93 -6.78
C SER A 8 9.14 0.78 -8.20
N GLY A 9 8.21 1.62 -8.64
CA GLY A 9 7.59 1.54 -9.96
C GLY A 9 6.31 0.70 -9.94
N GLY A 10 6.31 -0.44 -10.62
CA GLY A 10 5.13 -1.31 -10.70
C GLY A 10 4.12 -0.85 -11.74
N ILE A 11 2.91 -1.41 -11.69
CA ILE A 11 1.86 -1.24 -12.71
C ILE A 11 0.66 -0.39 -12.25
N SER A 12 0.69 0.10 -11.01
CA SER A 12 -0.40 0.96 -10.52
C SER A 12 -0.39 2.33 -11.21
N LYS A 13 -1.50 3.04 -11.11
CA LYS A 13 -1.60 4.43 -11.60
C LYS A 13 -0.66 5.38 -10.86
N GLU A 14 -0.16 4.97 -9.70
CA GLU A 14 0.76 5.74 -8.84
C GLU A 14 2.24 5.42 -9.12
N ARG A 15 2.54 4.74 -10.25
CA ARG A 15 3.90 4.34 -10.64
C ARG A 15 4.92 5.49 -10.59
N ALA A 16 4.54 6.66 -11.08
CA ALA A 16 5.44 7.81 -11.10
C ALA A 16 5.84 8.27 -9.69
N ILE A 17 4.87 8.28 -8.77
CA ILE A 17 5.09 8.61 -7.35
C ILE A 17 6.00 7.55 -6.71
N SER A 18 5.75 6.29 -6.99
CA SER A 18 6.56 5.18 -6.49
C SER A 18 8.03 5.27 -6.92
N LEU A 19 8.27 5.58 -8.19
CA LEU A 19 9.64 5.78 -8.72
C LEU A 19 10.33 6.97 -8.05
N ASP A 20 9.60 8.06 -7.81
CA ASP A 20 10.16 9.23 -7.12
C ASP A 20 10.49 8.92 -5.66
N THR A 21 9.57 8.30 -4.93
CA THR A 21 9.80 7.80 -3.57
C THR A 21 11.04 6.93 -3.50
N GLY A 22 11.15 5.95 -4.42
CA GLY A 22 12.32 5.05 -4.47
C GLY A 22 13.64 5.78 -4.69
N ARG A 23 13.67 6.80 -5.57
CA ARG A 23 14.87 7.61 -5.81
C ARG A 23 15.26 8.45 -4.60
N GLN A 24 14.29 9.09 -3.94
CA GLN A 24 14.55 9.92 -2.76
C GLN A 24 15.09 9.08 -1.60
N VAL A 25 14.45 7.95 -1.32
CA VAL A 25 14.91 7.00 -0.28
C VAL A 25 16.30 6.46 -0.59
N ALA A 26 16.56 6.09 -1.85
CA ALA A 26 17.89 5.62 -2.25
C ALA A 26 18.98 6.67 -2.04
N LYS A 27 18.69 7.93 -2.36
CA LYS A 27 19.61 9.05 -2.16
C LYS A 27 19.97 9.19 -0.68
N GLU A 28 18.97 9.13 0.20
CA GLU A 28 19.19 9.30 1.64
C GLU A 28 19.92 8.10 2.27
N LEU A 29 19.54 6.89 1.90
CA LEU A 29 20.22 5.68 2.38
C LEU A 29 21.68 5.62 1.96
N LYS A 30 22.00 6.05 0.75
CA LYS A 30 23.42 6.11 0.28
C LYS A 30 24.26 7.09 1.07
N LYS A 31 23.72 8.22 1.52
CA LYS A 31 24.43 9.16 2.39
C LYS A 31 24.75 8.59 3.78
N ASN A 32 23.97 7.58 4.19
CA ASN A 32 24.14 6.88 5.46
C ASN A 32 24.85 5.52 5.30
N ASP A 33 25.71 5.40 4.31
CA ASP A 33 26.60 4.26 4.06
C ASP A 33 25.91 2.89 3.85
N TYR A 34 24.67 2.92 3.35
CA TYR A 34 24.00 1.69 2.90
C TYR A 34 24.35 1.38 1.44
N LEU A 35 24.57 0.10 1.14
CA LEU A 35 24.62 -0.38 -0.24
C LEU A 35 23.19 -0.56 -0.76
N VAL A 36 22.78 0.31 -1.68
CA VAL A 36 21.40 0.38 -2.16
C VAL A 36 21.28 -0.11 -3.61
N LYS A 37 20.30 -0.96 -3.87
CA LYS A 37 19.84 -1.33 -5.20
C LYS A 37 18.37 -1.01 -5.35
N ILE A 38 17.96 -0.48 -6.51
CA ILE A 38 16.55 -0.25 -6.85
C ILE A 38 16.14 -1.27 -7.91
N THR A 39 14.94 -1.80 -7.82
CA THR A 39 14.35 -2.71 -8.80
C THR A 39 12.84 -2.47 -8.92
N GLU A 40 12.25 -2.87 -10.04
CA GLU A 40 10.80 -2.93 -10.20
C GLU A 40 10.26 -4.32 -9.80
N PRO A 41 8.97 -4.42 -9.44
CA PRO A 41 8.34 -5.69 -9.07
C PRO A 41 7.92 -6.48 -10.34
N ASN A 42 8.89 -6.91 -11.12
CA ASN A 42 8.72 -7.72 -12.31
C ASN A 42 9.28 -9.15 -12.11
N PHE A 43 9.22 -9.98 -13.14
CA PHE A 43 9.71 -11.37 -13.07
C PHE A 43 11.20 -11.49 -12.69
N GLN A 44 11.99 -10.45 -12.85
CA GLN A 44 13.41 -10.45 -12.45
C GLN A 44 13.60 -10.23 -10.94
N LEU A 45 12.56 -9.84 -10.19
CA LEU A 45 12.64 -9.53 -8.77
C LEU A 45 13.27 -10.67 -7.96
N PHE A 46 12.87 -11.92 -8.25
CA PHE A 46 13.40 -13.11 -7.57
C PHE A 46 14.92 -13.25 -7.75
N ASP A 47 15.40 -13.06 -8.97
CA ASP A 47 16.84 -13.14 -9.28
C ASP A 47 17.61 -11.98 -8.64
N VAL A 48 17.02 -10.79 -8.65
CA VAL A 48 17.61 -9.62 -8.01
C VAL A 48 17.79 -9.86 -6.51
N ILE A 49 16.78 -10.38 -5.82
CA ILE A 49 16.85 -10.70 -4.40
C ILE A 49 17.90 -11.75 -4.13
N LYS A 50 17.91 -12.85 -4.88
CA LYS A 50 18.88 -13.95 -4.71
C LYS A 50 20.33 -13.51 -4.95
N LYS A 51 20.58 -12.70 -5.99
CA LYS A 51 21.93 -12.22 -6.34
C LYS A 51 22.40 -11.11 -5.42
N PHE A 52 21.55 -10.14 -5.11
CA PHE A 52 21.92 -8.99 -4.28
C PHE A 52 22.01 -9.35 -2.79
N LYS A 53 21.20 -10.29 -2.31
CA LYS A 53 21.11 -10.76 -0.91
C LYS A 53 20.93 -9.57 0.05
N PRO A 54 19.81 -8.83 -0.04
CA PRO A 54 19.58 -7.66 0.81
C PRO A 54 19.38 -8.08 2.27
N ASN A 55 19.83 -7.24 3.19
CA ASN A 55 19.53 -7.39 4.62
C ASN A 55 18.11 -6.97 4.94
N LYS A 56 17.59 -5.97 4.21
CA LYS A 56 16.21 -5.47 4.33
C LYS A 56 15.71 -5.00 2.97
N ILE A 57 14.39 -4.96 2.83
CA ILE A 57 13.72 -4.48 1.63
C ILE A 57 12.89 -3.25 2.00
N PHE A 58 13.05 -2.18 1.24
CA PHE A 58 12.17 -1.01 1.31
C PHE A 58 11.14 -1.11 0.18
N ASN A 59 9.88 -1.26 0.56
CA ASN A 59 8.77 -1.22 -0.37
C ASN A 59 8.37 0.24 -0.60
N ALA A 60 8.65 0.77 -1.78
CA ALA A 60 8.27 2.11 -2.21
C ALA A 60 7.09 2.10 -3.19
N LEU A 61 6.41 0.95 -3.34
CA LEU A 61 5.23 0.84 -4.18
C LEU A 61 4.05 1.55 -3.55
N HIS A 62 3.14 2.04 -4.40
CA HIS A 62 1.90 2.68 -3.98
C HIS A 62 0.71 2.03 -4.67
N GLY A 63 -0.42 1.94 -3.94
CA GLY A 63 -1.67 1.41 -4.44
C GLY A 63 -1.64 -0.10 -4.70
N GLN A 64 -2.37 -0.51 -5.74
CA GLN A 64 -2.56 -1.92 -6.08
C GLN A 64 -1.22 -2.63 -6.34
N PHE A 65 -1.13 -3.89 -5.90
CA PHE A 65 0.05 -4.77 -5.89
C PHE A 65 1.17 -4.33 -4.94
N GLY A 66 1.17 -3.08 -4.45
CA GLY A 66 2.17 -2.56 -3.53
C GLY A 66 1.72 -2.54 -2.07
N GLU A 67 0.43 -2.31 -1.82
CA GLU A 67 -0.14 -2.08 -0.50
C GLU A 67 -1.28 -3.05 -0.14
N ASP A 68 -1.64 -3.96 -1.03
CA ASP A 68 -2.79 -4.86 -0.90
C ASP A 68 -2.45 -6.28 -0.42
N GLY A 69 -1.20 -6.54 -0.03
CA GLY A 69 -0.73 -7.84 0.41
C GLY A 69 -0.04 -8.66 -0.68
N TYR A 70 -0.17 -8.28 -1.95
CA TYR A 70 0.40 -9.03 -3.07
C TYR A 70 1.94 -9.11 -3.00
N ILE A 71 2.61 -7.95 -3.02
CA ILE A 71 4.07 -7.92 -2.94
C ILE A 71 4.57 -8.47 -1.60
N GLN A 72 3.84 -8.23 -0.51
CA GLN A 72 4.18 -8.72 0.81
C GLN A 72 4.22 -10.25 0.84
N THR A 73 3.27 -10.94 0.18
CA THR A 73 3.27 -12.40 0.04
C THR A 73 4.55 -12.91 -0.63
N ILE A 74 4.98 -12.24 -1.69
CA ILE A 74 6.23 -12.57 -2.37
C ILE A 74 7.43 -12.36 -1.43
N LEU A 75 7.48 -11.22 -0.73
CA LEU A 75 8.60 -10.88 0.13
C LEU A 75 8.72 -11.80 1.36
N GLU A 76 7.60 -12.24 1.94
CA GLU A 76 7.60 -13.18 3.05
C GLU A 76 8.21 -14.53 2.68
N SER A 77 8.06 -14.97 1.42
CA SER A 77 8.70 -16.22 0.95
C SER A 77 10.23 -16.20 1.04
N PHE A 78 10.84 -15.02 1.01
CA PHE A 78 12.29 -14.84 1.15
C PHE A 78 12.77 -14.72 2.60
N LYS A 79 11.84 -14.58 3.56
CA LYS A 79 12.15 -14.35 4.99
C LYS A 79 13.07 -13.15 5.24
N ILE A 80 13.00 -12.13 4.39
CA ILE A 80 13.75 -10.89 4.52
C ILE A 80 12.84 -9.82 5.09
N PRO A 81 13.23 -9.11 6.15
CA PRO A 81 12.44 -8.02 6.69
C PRO A 81 12.20 -6.92 5.66
N TYR A 82 10.98 -6.43 5.59
CA TYR A 82 10.57 -5.36 4.67
C TYR A 82 9.77 -4.28 5.41
N THR A 83 9.67 -3.10 4.80
CA THR A 83 8.84 -2.00 5.32
C THR A 83 7.37 -2.24 5.01
N HIS A 84 6.49 -1.57 5.76
CA HIS A 84 5.03 -1.72 5.76
C HIS A 84 4.53 -2.92 6.58
N SER A 85 3.21 -3.06 6.61
CA SER A 85 2.53 -4.14 7.30
C SER A 85 2.65 -5.46 6.55
N GLY A 86 2.40 -6.58 7.23
CA GLY A 86 2.36 -7.90 6.62
C GLY A 86 1.14 -8.12 5.73
N VAL A 87 1.08 -9.27 5.09
CA VAL A 87 0.08 -9.64 4.08
C VAL A 87 -1.36 -9.34 4.51
N ILE A 88 -1.81 -9.91 5.61
CA ILE A 88 -3.20 -9.80 6.07
C ILE A 88 -3.53 -8.34 6.41
N SER A 89 -2.65 -7.66 7.13
CA SER A 89 -2.88 -6.26 7.52
C SER A 89 -2.95 -5.33 6.31
N SER A 90 -2.11 -5.54 5.31
CA SER A 90 -2.11 -4.78 4.07
C SER A 90 -3.39 -5.01 3.28
N SER A 91 -3.80 -6.27 3.09
CA SER A 91 -5.05 -6.60 2.39
C SER A 91 -6.28 -6.02 3.07
N VAL A 92 -6.34 -6.11 4.40
CA VAL A 92 -7.44 -5.52 5.18
C VAL A 92 -7.44 -3.99 5.07
N ALA A 93 -6.27 -3.36 5.15
CA ALA A 93 -6.14 -1.91 5.08
C ALA A 93 -6.54 -1.34 3.70
N MET A 94 -6.33 -2.10 2.64
CA MET A 94 -6.72 -1.70 1.29
C MET A 94 -8.24 -1.67 1.10
N ASP A 95 -8.98 -2.58 1.73
CA ASP A 95 -10.45 -2.57 1.77
C ASP A 95 -10.95 -1.57 2.81
N LYS A 96 -11.41 -0.42 2.33
CA LYS A 96 -11.87 0.70 3.17
C LYS A 96 -13.06 0.35 4.04
N VAL A 97 -13.94 -0.54 3.58
CA VAL A 97 -15.12 -0.97 4.33
C VAL A 97 -14.74 -1.95 5.42
N LEU A 98 -13.90 -2.92 5.08
CA LEU A 98 -13.42 -3.92 6.03
C LEU A 98 -12.58 -3.26 7.14
N SER A 99 -11.67 -2.36 6.78
CA SER A 99 -10.88 -1.58 7.74
C SER A 99 -11.76 -0.85 8.74
N LYS A 100 -12.78 -0.13 8.25
CA LYS A 100 -13.69 0.61 9.14
C LYS A 100 -14.53 -0.31 10.04
N LYS A 101 -14.97 -1.46 9.54
CA LYS A 101 -15.66 -2.47 10.37
C LYS A 101 -14.75 -2.98 11.50
N ILE A 102 -13.47 -3.22 11.19
CA ILE A 102 -12.47 -3.65 12.19
C ILE A 102 -12.22 -2.54 13.20
N PHE A 103 -12.06 -1.29 12.77
CA PHE A 103 -11.88 -0.14 13.66
C PHE A 103 -13.04 -0.01 14.65
N ILE A 104 -14.28 -0.07 14.14
CA ILE A 104 -15.49 0.01 14.99
C ILE A 104 -15.50 -1.16 16.00
N LYS A 105 -15.25 -2.40 15.53
CA LYS A 105 -15.21 -3.58 16.40
C LYS A 105 -14.20 -3.44 17.54
N ASN A 106 -13.06 -2.81 17.26
CA ASN A 106 -11.97 -2.60 18.22
C ASN A 106 -12.06 -1.23 18.95
N LYS A 107 -13.17 -0.51 18.83
CA LYS A 107 -13.39 0.80 19.47
C LYS A 107 -12.36 1.87 19.05
N ILE A 108 -11.76 1.73 17.86
CA ILE A 108 -10.88 2.73 17.27
C ILE A 108 -11.75 3.80 16.60
N LEU A 109 -11.49 5.06 16.92
CA LEU A 109 -12.23 6.18 16.35
C LEU A 109 -12.08 6.22 14.84
N THR A 110 -13.20 6.25 14.14
CA THR A 110 -13.23 6.39 12.67
C THR A 110 -14.44 7.24 12.27
N PRO A 111 -14.34 8.08 11.24
CA PRO A 111 -15.48 8.84 10.75
C PRO A 111 -16.63 7.92 10.35
N LYS A 112 -17.86 8.38 10.57
CA LYS A 112 -19.06 7.70 10.06
C LYS A 112 -18.95 7.49 8.55
N PHE A 113 -19.49 6.39 8.05
CA PHE A 113 -19.46 6.07 6.62
C PHE A 113 -20.73 5.36 6.17
N LEU A 114 -20.97 5.41 4.90
CA LEU A 114 -22.02 4.67 4.19
C LEU A 114 -21.39 3.98 2.98
N THR A 115 -21.97 2.86 2.59
CA THR A 115 -21.60 2.15 1.37
C THR A 115 -22.81 2.07 0.45
N PHE A 116 -22.58 2.27 -0.83
CA PHE A 116 -23.59 2.17 -1.86
C PHE A 116 -23.08 1.26 -2.98
N SER A 117 -23.94 0.39 -3.47
CA SER A 117 -23.66 -0.41 -4.66
C SER A 117 -23.85 0.43 -5.92
N PHE A 118 -23.10 0.11 -6.96
CA PHE A 118 -23.27 0.72 -8.27
C PHE A 118 -24.71 0.52 -8.80
N GLY A 119 -25.25 1.50 -9.50
CA GLY A 119 -26.61 1.41 -10.09
C GLY A 119 -27.76 1.77 -9.17
N LYS A 120 -27.53 2.28 -7.95
CA LYS A 120 -28.60 2.85 -7.13
C LYS A 120 -29.01 4.24 -7.61
N ASP A 121 -30.29 4.58 -7.37
CA ASP A 121 -30.83 5.92 -7.64
C ASP A 121 -30.05 7.02 -6.91
N GLU A 122 -29.45 7.92 -7.67
CA GLU A 122 -28.61 9.01 -7.16
C GLU A 122 -29.35 9.92 -6.18
N LYS A 123 -30.63 10.22 -6.44
CA LYS A 123 -31.45 11.06 -5.53
C LYS A 123 -31.62 10.40 -4.16
N ASN A 124 -31.77 9.09 -4.14
CA ASN A 124 -31.89 8.33 -2.91
C ASN A 124 -30.55 8.25 -2.15
N ILE A 125 -29.43 8.17 -2.88
CA ILE A 125 -28.07 8.24 -2.30
C ILE A 125 -27.88 9.60 -1.60
N VAL A 126 -28.14 10.71 -2.30
CA VAL A 126 -27.98 12.07 -1.76
C VAL A 126 -28.82 12.26 -0.50
N ARG A 127 -30.12 11.94 -0.55
CA ARG A 127 -31.01 12.02 0.63
C ARG A 127 -30.51 11.19 1.81
N THR A 128 -29.96 9.99 1.54
CA THR A 128 -29.44 9.12 2.59
C THR A 128 -28.20 9.72 3.23
N ILE A 129 -27.31 10.32 2.43
CA ILE A 129 -26.10 11.00 2.91
C ILE A 129 -26.49 12.20 3.78
N GLU A 130 -27.39 13.08 3.32
CA GLU A 130 -27.87 14.24 4.07
C GLU A 130 -28.44 13.84 5.44
N LYS A 131 -29.27 12.79 5.46
CA LYS A 131 -29.91 12.31 6.69
C LYS A 131 -28.93 11.70 7.69
N LYS A 132 -27.93 10.93 7.20
CA LYS A 132 -27.07 10.09 8.07
C LYS A 132 -25.69 10.66 8.34
N LEU A 133 -25.10 11.39 7.39
CA LEU A 133 -23.71 11.90 7.50
C LEU A 133 -23.66 13.43 7.58
N LYS A 134 -24.53 14.14 6.87
CA LYS A 134 -24.46 15.57 6.56
C LYS A 134 -23.29 15.89 5.61
N PHE A 135 -23.35 17.06 4.97
CA PHE A 135 -22.26 17.55 4.12
C PHE A 135 -21.29 18.44 4.93
N PRO A 136 -19.99 18.54 4.51
CA PRO A 136 -19.38 17.88 3.36
C PRO A 136 -19.02 16.40 3.59
N VAL A 137 -18.95 15.59 2.50
CA VAL A 137 -18.55 14.18 2.53
C VAL A 137 -17.45 13.91 1.51
N VAL A 138 -16.64 12.88 1.76
CA VAL A 138 -15.63 12.38 0.82
C VAL A 138 -16.12 11.06 0.23
N ILE A 139 -16.16 10.99 -1.09
CA ILE A 139 -16.50 9.76 -1.83
C ILE A 139 -15.21 9.07 -2.23
N LYS A 140 -15.14 7.76 -1.95
CA LYS A 140 -13.97 6.92 -2.29
C LYS A 140 -14.44 5.65 -2.97
N PRO A 141 -13.77 5.17 -4.03
CA PRO A 141 -13.99 3.83 -4.57
C PRO A 141 -13.57 2.77 -3.55
N ILE A 142 -14.18 1.61 -3.66
CA ILE A 142 -13.82 0.41 -2.91
C ILE A 142 -13.13 -0.54 -3.86
#